data_ed152ae5c91b4279e74b3d26e03342b9
#
_entry.id   ed152ae5c91b4279e74b3d26e03342b9
#
_cell.length_a   1.000
_cell.length_b   1.000
_cell.length_c   1.000
_cell.angle_alpha   90.00
_cell.angle_beta   90.00
_cell.angle_gamma   90.00
#
_symmetry.space_group_name_H-M   'P 1'
#
loop_
_entity.id
_entity.type
_entity.pdbx_description
1 polymer ?
#
loop_
_entity_poly.entity_id
_entity_poly.type
_entity_poly.pdbx_seq_one_letter_code
_entity_poly.pdbx_strand_id
1 'polypeptide(L)'
;MKLENIIKNCGTVTTKGDLTMEVNSLTSDSRKVVPGTMFIAVKGFAGDGHKFIASALAKGAAAIMYEDPQELEAQVNAARQEGIVNADEAAFVQVENSRHAEAMAAADFYGNPSHELTLVGITGTNGKTTTVTLLYNLFRGLGYQCGLLSTIANYVGDKRLETANTTADPITINSLLRQMADEGCEYCFMEVSSIGMEQERVTGLKFKAGIFSNLTHDHLDYHKTFAEYLRCKKLFFDTLPADAYAITNIDDKNGMVMVQNTKAKVVTYSCRSIADHTCRIVEESFEGMQLRIDGKEIWTRLIGQHNAYNLLAIYTTAILIGADQDETLVQLSLLESARGRLETLHGPKGISVIIDYAHTPDALENVLKTLRDIGQEKHIICLFGCGGDRDKTKRPEMAAVAEKYADRIFVTSDNSRTENTEDIMNDIRKGFSTSGLAKALFISDRKEAIRTAITLAPAGAVILLAGKGHETYQIIGTEHRHFDEREIVCDVFKSMEGQA
;
A
#
# COMPACT_ATOMS: atom_id res chain seq x y z
N MET A 1 -11.32 17.89 23.61
CA MET A 1 -10.39 19.02 23.29
C MET A 1 -11.21 20.24 22.89
N LYS A 2 -10.81 21.46 23.29
CA LYS A 2 -11.56 22.68 22.88
C LYS A 2 -11.46 22.92 21.37
N LEU A 3 -12.56 23.33 20.74
CA LEU A 3 -12.66 23.60 19.31
C LEU A 3 -11.61 24.61 18.81
N GLU A 4 -11.36 25.70 19.57
CA GLU A 4 -10.34 26.71 19.24
C GLU A 4 -8.95 26.13 19.03
N ASN A 5 -8.58 25.06 19.75
CA ASN A 5 -7.28 24.39 19.62
C ASN A 5 -7.21 23.49 18.40
N ILE A 6 -8.35 22.88 18.00
CA ILE A 6 -8.43 21.98 16.84
C ILE A 6 -8.31 22.77 15.53
N ILE A 7 -8.90 23.97 15.47
CA ILE A 7 -8.99 24.76 14.22
C ILE A 7 -7.81 25.72 14.01
N LYS A 8 -6.84 25.75 14.92
CA LYS A 8 -5.76 26.73 14.94
C LYS A 8 -4.96 26.78 13.63
N ASN A 9 -4.73 25.63 13.00
CA ASN A 9 -3.89 25.48 11.80
C ASN A 9 -4.71 25.12 10.53
N CYS A 10 -6.06 25.21 10.59
CA CYS A 10 -6.95 24.69 9.54
C CYS A 10 -7.20 25.64 8.36
N GLY A 11 -6.55 26.82 8.30
CA GLY A 11 -6.86 27.84 7.28
C GLY A 11 -8.27 28.40 7.45
N THR A 12 -8.63 28.73 8.69
CA THR A 12 -9.96 29.22 9.06
C THR A 12 -10.21 30.59 8.47
N VAL A 13 -11.33 30.74 7.73
CA VAL A 13 -11.79 32.01 7.12
C VAL A 13 -12.70 32.77 8.07
N THR A 14 -13.72 32.09 8.63
CA THR A 14 -14.65 32.65 9.59
C THR A 14 -15.20 31.57 10.51
N THR A 15 -15.69 32.02 11.67
CA THR A 15 -16.29 31.14 12.68
C THR A 15 -17.59 31.71 13.21
N LYS A 16 -18.52 30.84 13.61
CA LYS A 16 -19.76 31.20 14.29
C LYS A 16 -20.04 30.17 15.40
N GLY A 17 -20.48 30.63 16.56
CA GLY A 17 -20.77 29.78 17.73
C GLY A 17 -19.69 29.83 18.80
N ASP A 18 -19.78 28.93 19.78
CA ASP A 18 -18.83 28.84 20.91
C ASP A 18 -17.61 28.04 20.55
N LEU A 19 -16.46 28.70 20.43
CA LEU A 19 -15.18 28.04 20.12
C LEU A 19 -14.51 27.43 21.36
N THR A 20 -15.01 27.72 22.57
CA THR A 20 -14.48 27.15 23.81
C THR A 20 -15.08 25.78 24.14
N MET A 21 -16.11 25.38 23.38
CA MET A 21 -16.77 24.08 23.54
C MET A 21 -15.82 22.92 23.41
N GLU A 22 -16.12 21.85 24.13
CA GLU A 22 -15.35 20.59 24.01
C GLU A 22 -15.84 19.74 22.83
N VAL A 23 -14.90 19.32 21.99
CA VAL A 23 -15.11 18.35 20.91
C VAL A 23 -14.56 17.00 21.37
N ASN A 24 -15.39 15.95 21.25
CA ASN A 24 -15.06 14.61 21.75
C ASN A 24 -14.51 13.69 20.65
N SER A 25 -14.85 13.95 19.39
CA SER A 25 -14.42 13.15 18.23
C SER A 25 -14.46 13.95 16.95
N LEU A 26 -13.72 13.50 15.94
CA LEU A 26 -13.72 14.02 14.57
C LEU A 26 -14.25 12.95 13.61
N THR A 27 -14.99 13.37 12.59
CA THR A 27 -15.35 12.49 11.46
C THR A 27 -15.74 13.28 10.22
N SER A 28 -15.38 12.74 9.04
CA SER A 28 -15.92 13.18 7.74
C SER A 28 -17.04 12.26 7.22
N ASP A 29 -17.42 11.22 8.00
CA ASP A 29 -18.52 10.30 7.68
C ASP A 29 -19.75 10.65 8.56
N SER A 30 -20.79 11.24 7.96
CA SER A 30 -22.01 11.62 8.67
C SER A 30 -22.75 10.46 9.34
N ARG A 31 -22.46 9.21 8.95
CA ARG A 31 -23.04 8.02 9.57
C ARG A 31 -22.45 7.75 10.96
N LYS A 32 -21.20 8.21 11.20
CA LYS A 32 -20.43 8.02 12.43
C LYS A 32 -20.57 9.18 13.43
N VAL A 33 -21.33 10.21 13.08
CA VAL A 33 -21.57 11.36 13.98
C VAL A 33 -22.34 10.89 15.21
N VAL A 34 -21.88 11.34 16.39
CA VAL A 34 -22.50 11.20 17.70
C VAL A 34 -22.47 12.56 18.41
N PRO A 35 -23.25 12.78 19.49
CA PRO A 35 -23.22 14.06 20.23
C PRO A 35 -21.81 14.44 20.68
N GLY A 36 -21.41 15.70 20.46
CA GLY A 36 -20.07 16.19 20.74
C GLY A 36 -19.04 15.98 19.63
N THR A 37 -19.44 15.42 18.48
CA THR A 37 -18.57 15.25 17.31
C THR A 37 -18.41 16.56 16.54
N MET A 38 -17.21 16.85 16.06
CA MET A 38 -16.97 17.80 14.98
C MET A 38 -17.07 17.07 13.63
N PHE A 39 -18.06 17.41 12.83
CA PHE A 39 -18.22 16.88 11.47
C PHE A 39 -17.47 17.75 10.48
N ILE A 40 -16.61 17.15 9.65
CA ILE A 40 -15.82 17.84 8.63
C ILE A 40 -16.44 17.53 7.26
N ALA A 41 -17.06 18.52 6.65
CA ALA A 41 -17.69 18.42 5.34
C ALA A 41 -16.62 18.53 4.24
N VAL A 42 -16.00 17.39 3.89
CA VAL A 42 -14.92 17.33 2.89
C VAL A 42 -15.50 17.28 1.49
N LYS A 43 -14.98 18.13 0.60
CA LYS A 43 -15.26 18.07 -0.83
C LYS A 43 -14.45 16.94 -1.47
N GLY A 44 -15.05 15.75 -1.52
CA GLY A 44 -14.43 14.52 -2.05
C GLY A 44 -14.39 14.46 -3.57
N PHE A 45 -13.63 13.50 -4.11
CA PHE A 45 -13.56 13.24 -5.56
C PHE A 45 -14.86 12.63 -6.11
N ALA A 46 -15.48 11.71 -5.37
CA ALA A 46 -16.68 10.98 -5.77
C ALA A 46 -17.98 11.57 -5.17
N GLY A 47 -17.89 12.48 -4.22
CA GLY A 47 -19.04 13.06 -3.55
C GLY A 47 -18.67 14.28 -2.71
N ASP A 48 -19.68 15.11 -2.43
CA ASP A 48 -19.53 16.32 -1.63
C ASP A 48 -20.09 16.09 -0.23
N GLY A 49 -19.23 16.16 0.79
CA GLY A 49 -19.57 15.99 2.20
C GLY A 49 -20.54 17.03 2.73
N HIS A 50 -20.58 18.22 2.11
CA HIS A 50 -21.49 19.29 2.52
C HIS A 50 -22.97 18.89 2.46
N LYS A 51 -23.35 18.02 1.53
CA LYS A 51 -24.71 17.46 1.39
C LYS A 51 -25.20 16.67 2.61
N PHE A 52 -24.30 16.33 3.52
CA PHE A 52 -24.61 15.55 4.72
C PHE A 52 -24.60 16.38 6.01
N ILE A 53 -24.47 17.71 5.92
CA ILE A 53 -24.45 18.61 7.09
C ILE A 53 -25.74 18.53 7.89
N ALA A 54 -26.93 18.55 7.23
CA ALA A 54 -28.21 18.40 7.90
C ALA A 54 -28.31 17.09 8.69
N SER A 55 -27.85 15.97 8.08
CA SER A 55 -27.79 14.67 8.75
C SER A 55 -26.83 14.66 9.94
N ALA A 56 -25.69 15.35 9.85
CA ALA A 56 -24.74 15.47 10.95
C ALA A 56 -25.33 16.29 12.11
N LEU A 57 -26.01 17.40 11.81
CA LEU A 57 -26.71 18.20 12.80
C LEU A 57 -27.82 17.41 13.51
N ALA A 58 -28.59 16.63 12.76
CA ALA A 58 -29.65 15.76 13.31
C ALA A 58 -29.10 14.72 14.30
N LYS A 59 -27.84 14.31 14.15
CA LYS A 59 -27.15 13.36 15.05
C LYS A 59 -26.40 14.04 16.21
N GLY A 60 -26.51 15.36 16.34
CA GLY A 60 -25.91 16.11 17.44
C GLY A 60 -24.45 16.48 17.22
N ALA A 61 -24.04 16.76 15.98
CA ALA A 61 -22.70 17.32 15.72
C ALA A 61 -22.54 18.64 16.48
N ALA A 62 -21.51 18.76 17.34
CA ALA A 62 -21.24 19.94 18.12
C ALA A 62 -20.65 21.07 17.26
N ALA A 63 -19.87 20.71 16.25
CA ALA A 63 -19.28 21.66 15.31
C ALA A 63 -19.32 21.12 13.88
N ILE A 64 -19.45 22.04 12.91
CA ILE A 64 -19.38 21.75 11.47
C ILE A 64 -18.23 22.55 10.87
N MET A 65 -17.25 21.85 10.25
CA MET A 65 -16.23 22.45 9.41
C MET A 65 -16.66 22.33 7.95
N TYR A 66 -16.56 23.40 7.17
CA TYR A 66 -17.07 23.47 5.80
C TYR A 66 -16.24 24.42 4.93
N GLU A 67 -16.29 24.21 3.61
CA GLU A 67 -15.63 25.04 2.60
C GLU A 67 -16.65 25.88 1.82
N ASP A 68 -17.85 25.34 1.55
CA ASP A 68 -18.88 25.97 0.74
C ASP A 68 -19.99 26.62 1.62
N PRO A 69 -20.02 27.98 1.72
CA PRO A 69 -21.01 28.67 2.54
C PRO A 69 -22.43 28.60 1.97
N GLN A 70 -22.62 28.45 0.66
CA GLN A 70 -23.95 28.36 0.05
C GLN A 70 -24.59 27.01 0.37
N GLU A 71 -23.82 25.93 0.25
CA GLU A 71 -24.29 24.60 0.61
C GLU A 71 -24.54 24.49 2.12
N LEU A 72 -23.67 25.08 2.97
CA LEU A 72 -23.93 25.15 4.40
C LEU A 72 -25.30 25.78 4.69
N GLU A 73 -25.59 26.98 4.10
CA GLU A 73 -26.84 27.67 4.33
C GLU A 73 -28.06 26.83 3.92
N ALA A 74 -27.97 26.17 2.75
CA ALA A 74 -29.02 25.26 2.27
C ALA A 74 -29.29 24.12 3.25
N GLN A 75 -28.24 23.48 3.75
CA GLN A 75 -28.34 22.33 4.66
C GLN A 75 -28.80 22.72 6.06
N VAL A 76 -28.34 23.86 6.58
CA VAL A 76 -28.81 24.39 7.88
C VAL A 76 -30.28 24.78 7.82
N ASN A 77 -30.73 25.43 6.73
CA ASN A 77 -32.13 25.78 6.54
C ASN A 77 -33.02 24.51 6.43
N ALA A 78 -32.56 23.48 5.73
CA ALA A 78 -33.26 22.19 5.69
C ALA A 78 -33.38 21.57 7.09
N ALA A 79 -32.29 21.55 7.86
CA ALA A 79 -32.29 21.04 9.22
C ALA A 79 -33.27 21.82 10.14
N ARG A 80 -33.34 23.15 10.01
CA ARG A 80 -34.29 24.00 10.76
C ARG A 80 -35.76 23.69 10.37
N GLN A 81 -36.04 23.48 9.09
CA GLN A 81 -37.37 23.10 8.62
C GLN A 81 -37.84 21.75 9.18
N GLU A 82 -36.91 20.85 9.42
CA GLU A 82 -37.15 19.57 10.07
C GLU A 82 -37.21 19.64 11.60
N GLY A 83 -37.03 20.85 12.17
CA GLY A 83 -37.10 21.07 13.62
C GLY A 83 -35.88 20.60 14.41
N ILE A 84 -34.73 20.48 13.75
CA ILE A 84 -33.45 20.04 14.37
C ILE A 84 -32.88 21.24 15.18
N VAL A 85 -33.01 21.19 16.50
CA VAL A 85 -32.56 22.24 17.45
C VAL A 85 -31.05 22.50 17.29
N ASN A 86 -30.27 21.50 17.09
CA ASN A 86 -28.79 21.56 16.96
C ASN A 86 -28.34 22.46 15.78
N ALA A 87 -29.22 22.75 14.82
CA ALA A 87 -28.92 23.68 13.72
C ALA A 87 -28.61 25.12 14.17
N ASP A 88 -29.06 25.51 15.39
CA ASP A 88 -28.81 26.81 15.98
C ASP A 88 -27.75 26.78 17.09
N GLU A 89 -27.45 25.65 17.66
CA GLU A 89 -26.53 25.44 18.78
C GLU A 89 -25.11 25.08 18.35
N ALA A 90 -24.95 24.40 17.19
CA ALA A 90 -23.65 23.97 16.70
C ALA A 90 -22.74 25.16 16.33
N ALA A 91 -21.43 24.95 16.51
CA ALA A 91 -20.43 25.88 15.99
C ALA A 91 -20.15 25.59 14.50
N PHE A 92 -19.89 26.67 13.74
CA PHE A 92 -19.60 26.58 12.31
C PHE A 92 -18.22 27.18 12.03
N VAL A 93 -17.38 26.46 11.31
CA VAL A 93 -16.00 26.82 10.98
C VAL A 93 -15.82 26.77 9.47
N GLN A 94 -15.75 27.95 8.84
CA GLN A 94 -15.43 28.03 7.41
C GLN A 94 -13.93 27.96 7.19
N VAL A 95 -13.50 27.15 6.21
CA VAL A 95 -12.09 26.96 5.82
C VAL A 95 -11.91 27.19 4.32
N GLU A 96 -10.67 27.46 3.89
CA GLU A 96 -10.36 27.68 2.47
C GLU A 96 -10.34 26.36 1.69
N ASN A 97 -9.85 25.26 2.32
CA ASN A 97 -9.70 23.94 1.74
C ASN A 97 -10.06 22.90 2.79
N SER A 98 -11.16 22.20 2.59
CA SER A 98 -11.69 21.24 3.55
C SER A 98 -10.81 20.00 3.74
N ARG A 99 -10.04 19.59 2.73
CA ARG A 99 -9.09 18.46 2.84
C ARG A 99 -7.87 18.83 3.67
N HIS A 100 -7.30 20.01 3.39
CA HIS A 100 -6.21 20.55 4.20
C HIS A 100 -6.63 20.70 5.66
N ALA A 101 -7.81 21.28 5.87
CA ALA A 101 -8.36 21.50 7.20
C ALA A 101 -8.66 20.20 7.95
N GLU A 102 -9.15 19.15 7.28
CA GLU A 102 -9.33 17.82 7.88
C GLU A 102 -8.01 17.26 8.41
N ALA A 103 -6.95 17.35 7.60
CA ALA A 103 -5.63 16.82 7.97
C ALA A 103 -5.03 17.59 9.16
N MET A 104 -5.12 18.93 9.15
CA MET A 104 -4.60 19.76 10.23
C MET A 104 -5.43 19.61 11.51
N ALA A 105 -6.77 19.55 11.39
CA ALA A 105 -7.65 19.30 12.53
C ALA A 105 -7.38 17.94 13.17
N ALA A 106 -7.15 16.91 12.37
CA ALA A 106 -6.80 15.58 12.86
C ALA A 106 -5.45 15.60 13.59
N ALA A 107 -4.43 16.25 13.04
CA ALA A 107 -3.12 16.37 13.67
C ALA A 107 -3.23 17.08 15.02
N ASP A 108 -3.90 18.24 15.08
CA ASP A 108 -4.06 19.02 16.31
C ASP A 108 -4.93 18.27 17.34
N PHE A 109 -6.04 17.64 16.93
CA PHE A 109 -6.94 16.90 17.83
C PHE A 109 -6.23 15.72 18.51
N TYR A 110 -5.37 14.99 17.81
CA TYR A 110 -4.61 13.88 18.36
C TYR A 110 -3.26 14.31 18.98
N GLY A 111 -2.98 15.63 19.08
CA GLY A 111 -1.79 16.17 19.75
C GLY A 111 -0.52 16.03 18.92
N ASN A 112 -0.62 16.04 17.59
CA ASN A 112 0.52 15.97 16.68
C ASN A 112 1.43 14.73 16.89
N PRO A 113 0.88 13.51 16.92
CA PRO A 113 1.62 12.31 17.32
C PRO A 113 2.81 11.97 16.42
N SER A 114 2.82 12.43 15.16
CA SER A 114 3.97 12.28 14.25
C SER A 114 5.23 13.01 14.72
N HIS A 115 5.15 13.92 15.71
CA HIS A 115 6.29 14.60 16.31
C HIS A 115 6.96 13.76 17.43
N GLU A 116 6.25 12.77 17.96
CA GLU A 116 6.71 11.90 19.03
C GLU A 116 7.33 10.59 18.49
N LEU A 117 7.12 10.31 17.20
CA LEU A 117 7.58 9.10 16.51
C LEU A 117 8.63 9.45 15.44
N THR A 118 9.56 8.53 15.17
CA THR A 118 10.37 8.56 13.95
C THR A 118 9.52 8.02 12.80
N LEU A 119 8.84 8.93 12.09
CA LEU A 119 7.94 8.57 10.98
C LEU A 119 8.72 8.52 9.67
N VAL A 120 8.64 7.39 8.96
CA VAL A 120 9.25 7.15 7.64
C VAL A 120 8.15 6.86 6.62
N GLY A 121 8.16 7.61 5.52
CA GLY A 121 7.22 7.39 4.41
C GLY A 121 7.90 6.87 3.16
N ILE A 122 7.23 6.01 2.39
CA ILE A 122 7.67 5.58 1.07
C ILE A 122 6.64 5.88 0.01
N THR A 123 7.09 6.41 -1.12
CA THR A 123 6.29 6.54 -2.34
C THR A 123 7.00 5.90 -3.54
N GLY A 124 6.24 5.63 -4.57
CA GLY A 124 6.69 4.98 -5.80
C GLY A 124 5.57 4.18 -6.43
N THR A 125 5.78 3.59 -7.59
CA THR A 125 4.80 2.67 -8.20
C THR A 125 4.87 1.32 -7.51
N ASN A 126 6.03 0.69 -7.48
CA ASN A 126 6.26 -0.64 -6.93
C ASN A 126 7.19 -0.60 -5.71
N GLY A 127 7.14 -1.64 -4.87
CA GLY A 127 8.04 -1.84 -3.74
C GLY A 127 7.60 -1.18 -2.41
N LYS A 128 6.58 -0.31 -2.39
CA LYS A 128 6.12 0.38 -1.18
C LYS A 128 5.81 -0.58 -0.03
N THR A 129 4.85 -1.47 -0.23
CA THR A 129 4.40 -2.43 0.79
C THR A 129 5.53 -3.31 1.30
N THR A 130 6.33 -3.85 0.37
CA THR A 130 7.50 -4.67 0.71
C THR A 130 8.47 -3.89 1.59
N THR A 131 8.86 -2.68 1.17
CA THR A 131 9.85 -1.87 1.90
C THR A 131 9.37 -1.48 3.29
N VAL A 132 8.13 -1.01 3.48
CA VAL A 132 7.65 -0.63 4.82
C VAL A 132 7.46 -1.84 5.72
N THR A 133 6.98 -2.97 5.18
CA THR A 133 6.85 -4.21 5.95
C THR A 133 8.21 -4.74 6.40
N LEU A 134 9.18 -4.71 5.52
CA LEU A 134 10.53 -5.16 5.85
C LEU A 134 11.27 -4.19 6.79
N LEU A 135 11.05 -2.87 6.69
CA LEU A 135 11.52 -1.88 7.69
C LEU A 135 10.92 -2.16 9.06
N TYR A 136 9.61 -2.36 9.12
CA TYR A 136 8.94 -2.73 10.36
C TYR A 136 9.52 -4.01 10.96
N ASN A 137 9.70 -5.07 10.16
CA ASN A 137 10.28 -6.33 10.62
C ASN A 137 11.75 -6.17 11.07
N LEU A 138 12.55 -5.39 10.33
CA LEU A 138 13.95 -5.12 10.65
C LEU A 138 14.07 -4.41 12.00
N PHE A 139 13.31 -3.32 12.22
CA PHE A 139 13.37 -2.57 13.47
C PHE A 139 12.82 -3.35 14.65
N ARG A 140 11.78 -4.19 14.41
CA ARG A 140 11.34 -5.16 15.41
C ARG A 140 12.43 -6.18 15.75
N GLY A 141 13.17 -6.67 14.76
CA GLY A 141 14.31 -7.57 14.96
C GLY A 141 15.48 -6.90 15.71
N LEU A 142 15.64 -5.58 15.55
CA LEU A 142 16.59 -4.76 16.33
C LEU A 142 16.10 -4.48 17.78
N GLY A 143 14.86 -4.88 18.15
CA GLY A 143 14.32 -4.73 19.49
C GLY A 143 13.47 -3.50 19.74
N TYR A 144 13.17 -2.70 18.70
CA TYR A 144 12.34 -1.49 18.82
C TYR A 144 10.85 -1.81 18.77
N GLN A 145 10.04 -1.02 19.46
CA GLN A 145 8.59 -0.99 19.29
C GLN A 145 8.25 -0.14 18.05
N CYS A 146 7.47 -0.71 17.14
CA CYS A 146 7.19 -0.09 15.83
C CYS A 146 5.72 -0.12 15.48
N GLY A 147 5.31 0.88 14.67
CA GLY A 147 4.05 0.88 13.95
C GLY A 147 4.25 0.67 12.45
N LEU A 148 3.20 0.20 11.77
CA LEU A 148 3.15 0.02 10.33
C LEU A 148 1.80 0.50 9.80
N LEU A 149 1.82 1.32 8.74
CA LEU A 149 0.62 1.73 8.00
C LEU A 149 0.80 1.33 6.53
N SER A 150 0.12 0.27 6.09
CA SER A 150 0.34 -0.31 4.76
C SER A 150 -0.95 -0.80 4.09
N THR A 151 -0.84 -1.17 2.82
CA THR A 151 -1.93 -1.74 2.02
C THR A 151 -2.46 -3.06 2.58
N ILE A 152 -1.59 -3.86 3.21
CA ILE A 152 -1.93 -5.22 3.66
C ILE A 152 -2.57 -5.21 5.05
N ALA A 153 -2.00 -4.46 5.98
CA ALA A 153 -2.46 -4.34 7.35
C ALA A 153 -1.79 -3.14 8.02
N ASN A 154 -2.43 -2.60 9.05
CA ASN A 154 -1.81 -1.67 9.98
C ASN A 154 -1.37 -2.43 11.23
N TYR A 155 -0.28 -1.98 11.86
CA TYR A 155 0.18 -2.52 13.14
C TYR A 155 0.44 -1.39 14.12
N VAL A 156 -0.06 -1.56 15.34
CA VAL A 156 0.29 -0.76 16.52
C VAL A 156 1.04 -1.70 17.47
N GLY A 157 2.36 -1.57 17.57
CA GLY A 157 3.17 -2.63 18.16
C GLY A 157 2.92 -3.97 17.47
N ASP A 158 2.53 -4.99 18.22
CA ASP A 158 2.20 -6.33 17.71
C ASP A 158 0.73 -6.49 17.28
N LYS A 159 -0.11 -5.49 17.58
CA LYS A 159 -1.54 -5.56 17.30
C LYS A 159 -1.83 -5.28 15.83
N ARG A 160 -2.29 -6.30 15.11
CA ARG A 160 -2.73 -6.19 13.72
C ARG A 160 -4.13 -5.58 13.63
N LEU A 161 -4.29 -4.62 12.72
CA LEU A 161 -5.55 -3.94 12.42
C LEU A 161 -5.82 -4.01 10.91
N GLU A 162 -7.10 -4.13 10.55
CA GLU A 162 -7.52 -4.11 9.15
C GLU A 162 -7.31 -2.72 8.53
N THR A 163 -7.09 -2.69 7.23
CA THR A 163 -6.94 -1.47 6.45
C THR A 163 -7.88 -1.48 5.26
N ALA A 164 -8.41 -0.30 4.90
CA ALA A 164 -9.28 -0.13 3.74
C ALA A 164 -8.54 0.52 2.56
N ASN A 165 -7.45 1.23 2.82
CA ASN A 165 -6.71 2.01 1.83
C ASN A 165 -5.20 1.92 2.08
N THR A 166 -4.41 2.01 1.01
CA THR A 166 -2.93 2.09 1.10
C THR A 166 -2.46 3.23 2.01
N THR A 167 -3.09 4.40 1.86
CA THR A 167 -2.91 5.55 2.75
C THR A 167 -4.29 5.90 3.26
N ALA A 168 -4.54 5.73 4.55
CA ALA A 168 -5.83 5.99 5.17
C ALA A 168 -6.19 7.49 5.14
N ASP A 169 -7.40 7.84 5.57
CA ASP A 169 -7.79 9.23 5.78
C ASP A 169 -7.01 9.86 6.95
N PRO A 170 -6.92 11.21 7.02
CA PRO A 170 -6.10 11.90 8.02
C PRO A 170 -6.50 11.60 9.47
N ILE A 171 -7.80 11.45 9.74
CA ILE A 171 -8.32 11.17 11.09
C ILE A 171 -7.84 9.77 11.53
N THR A 172 -7.98 8.78 10.65
CA THR A 172 -7.51 7.41 10.91
C THR A 172 -5.99 7.37 11.11
N ILE A 173 -5.20 8.05 10.23
CA ILE A 173 -3.74 8.07 10.36
C ILE A 173 -3.34 8.66 11.72
N ASN A 174 -3.82 9.85 12.08
CA ASN A 174 -3.44 10.49 13.33
C ASN A 174 -3.91 9.72 14.57
N SER A 175 -5.11 9.10 14.50
CA SER A 175 -5.59 8.20 15.57
C SER A 175 -4.67 7.00 15.78
N LEU A 176 -4.20 6.37 14.70
CA LEU A 176 -3.27 5.24 14.79
C LEU A 176 -1.88 5.67 15.28
N LEU A 177 -1.37 6.81 14.81
CA LEU A 177 -0.10 7.36 15.29
C LEU A 177 -0.18 7.72 16.77
N ARG A 178 -1.32 8.23 17.27
CA ARG A 178 -1.52 8.49 18.71
C ARG A 178 -1.51 7.19 19.50
N GLN A 179 -2.22 6.16 19.04
CA GLN A 179 -2.18 4.84 19.68
C GLN A 179 -0.75 4.27 19.72
N MET A 180 0.02 4.40 18.61
CA MET A 180 1.42 3.96 18.56
C MET A 180 2.28 4.68 19.59
N ALA A 181 2.15 6.02 19.70
CA ALA A 181 2.91 6.80 20.67
C ALA A 181 2.52 6.44 22.12
N ASP A 182 1.24 6.25 22.40
CA ASP A 182 0.74 5.86 23.71
C ASP A 182 1.19 4.45 24.12
N GLU A 183 1.37 3.53 23.14
CA GLU A 183 1.91 2.19 23.37
C GLU A 183 3.46 2.14 23.34
N GLY A 184 4.13 3.30 23.24
CA GLY A 184 5.59 3.40 23.32
C GLY A 184 6.31 2.99 22.03
N CYS A 185 5.66 3.05 20.86
CA CYS A 185 6.36 2.89 19.59
C CYS A 185 7.33 4.06 19.36
N GLU A 186 8.54 3.75 18.93
CA GLU A 186 9.57 4.73 18.60
C GLU A 186 9.58 5.06 17.09
N TYR A 187 9.18 4.12 16.27
CA TYR A 187 9.20 4.22 14.81
C TYR A 187 7.82 3.89 14.22
N CYS A 188 7.49 4.56 13.11
CA CYS A 188 6.37 4.18 12.26
C CYS A 188 6.77 4.22 10.80
N PHE A 189 6.48 3.16 10.07
CA PHE A 189 6.73 3.03 8.64
C PHE A 189 5.40 3.05 7.87
N MET A 190 5.26 3.94 6.88
CA MET A 190 4.00 4.06 6.17
C MET A 190 4.14 4.20 4.66
N GLU A 191 3.16 3.65 3.94
CA GLU A 191 3.01 3.87 2.51
C GLU A 191 2.35 5.23 2.24
N VAL A 192 2.97 6.03 1.37
CA VAL A 192 2.45 7.31 0.89
C VAL A 192 2.09 7.18 -0.59
N SER A 193 0.82 6.97 -0.89
CA SER A 193 0.31 6.84 -2.25
C SER A 193 0.17 8.22 -2.93
N SER A 194 0.20 8.25 -4.27
CA SER A 194 -0.04 9.48 -5.05
C SER A 194 -1.43 10.06 -4.81
N ILE A 195 -2.44 9.20 -4.65
CA ILE A 195 -3.81 9.60 -4.29
C ILE A 195 -3.84 10.19 -2.88
N GLY A 196 -3.11 9.59 -1.93
CA GLY A 196 -3.00 10.11 -0.57
C GLY A 196 -2.37 11.51 -0.52
N MET A 197 -1.36 11.75 -1.36
CA MET A 197 -0.75 13.07 -1.51
C MET A 197 -1.68 14.09 -2.15
N GLU A 198 -2.35 13.73 -3.24
CA GLU A 198 -3.27 14.63 -3.94
C GLU A 198 -4.50 14.98 -3.09
N GLN A 199 -4.93 14.05 -2.24
CA GLN A 199 -6.04 14.25 -1.29
C GLN A 199 -5.59 14.81 0.07
N GLU A 200 -4.36 15.26 0.19
CA GLU A 200 -3.77 15.86 1.41
C GLU A 200 -3.84 14.97 2.66
N ARG A 201 -3.94 13.66 2.51
CA ARG A 201 -4.13 12.73 3.63
C ARG A 201 -2.97 12.68 4.63
N VAL A 202 -1.79 13.11 4.21
CA VAL A 202 -0.57 13.14 5.04
C VAL A 202 -0.11 14.55 5.40
N THR A 203 -0.91 15.56 5.06
CA THR A 203 -0.65 16.97 5.42
C THR A 203 -0.62 17.10 6.95
N GLY A 204 0.30 17.91 7.45
CA GLY A 204 0.52 18.09 8.90
C GLY A 204 1.37 17.00 9.57
N LEU A 205 1.69 15.90 8.89
CA LEU A 205 2.58 14.87 9.45
C LEU A 205 4.06 15.28 9.30
N LYS A 206 4.85 15.02 10.35
CA LYS A 206 6.29 15.27 10.36
C LYS A 206 7.06 13.99 10.03
N PHE A 207 7.55 13.88 8.79
CA PHE A 207 8.39 12.76 8.37
C PHE A 207 9.87 13.00 8.69
N LYS A 208 10.55 11.99 9.23
CA LYS A 208 12.00 11.96 9.41
C LYS A 208 12.73 11.53 8.13
N ALA A 209 12.10 10.67 7.33
CA ALA A 209 12.64 10.27 6.03
C ALA A 209 11.49 10.00 5.03
N GLY A 210 11.74 10.37 3.77
CA GLY A 210 10.92 10.00 2.63
C GLY A 210 11.74 9.18 1.64
N ILE A 211 11.19 8.05 1.17
CA ILE A 211 11.85 7.12 0.26
C ILE A 211 11.13 7.15 -1.09
N PHE A 212 11.89 7.29 -2.17
CA PHE A 212 11.43 7.09 -3.54
C PHE A 212 11.96 5.75 -4.09
N SER A 213 11.08 4.84 -4.48
CA SER A 213 11.46 3.55 -5.05
C SER A 213 11.60 3.59 -6.58
N ASN A 214 10.53 3.87 -7.29
CA ASN A 214 10.48 3.91 -8.75
C ASN A 214 9.18 4.57 -9.27
N LEU A 215 9.16 4.93 -10.55
CA LEU A 215 7.98 5.47 -11.22
C LEU A 215 7.78 4.82 -12.59
N THR A 216 6.76 3.96 -12.70
CA THR A 216 6.31 3.34 -13.95
C THR A 216 4.85 3.71 -14.25
N HIS A 217 4.32 3.32 -15.41
CA HIS A 217 2.93 3.60 -15.77
C HIS A 217 1.96 2.85 -14.84
N ASP A 218 1.19 3.62 -14.04
CA ASP A 218 0.15 3.10 -13.16
C ASP A 218 -0.83 4.23 -12.80
N HIS A 219 -2.04 3.88 -12.31
CA HIS A 219 -3.05 4.82 -11.83
C HIS A 219 -3.42 5.95 -12.80
N LEU A 220 -3.31 5.75 -14.12
CA LEU A 220 -3.68 6.77 -15.13
C LEU A 220 -5.20 6.94 -15.25
N ASP A 221 -5.99 5.98 -14.80
CA ASP A 221 -7.43 6.10 -14.62
C ASP A 221 -7.80 7.24 -13.66
N TYR A 222 -7.02 7.43 -12.59
CA TYR A 222 -7.18 8.50 -11.62
C TYR A 222 -6.45 9.78 -12.03
N HIS A 223 -5.14 9.72 -12.28
CA HIS A 223 -4.30 10.91 -12.53
C HIS A 223 -4.38 11.45 -13.97
N LYS A 224 -5.02 10.69 -14.89
CA LYS A 224 -5.21 11.02 -16.32
C LYS A 224 -3.91 11.17 -17.14
N THR A 225 -2.83 11.70 -16.55
CA THR A 225 -1.53 11.86 -17.21
C THR A 225 -0.38 11.40 -16.33
N PHE A 226 0.70 10.94 -16.96
CA PHE A 226 1.93 10.58 -16.26
C PHE A 226 2.57 11.77 -15.54
N ALA A 227 2.46 12.97 -16.12
CA ALA A 227 2.99 14.21 -15.53
C ALA A 227 2.28 14.53 -14.19
N GLU A 228 0.96 14.35 -14.13
CA GLU A 228 0.19 14.57 -12.92
C GLU A 228 0.50 13.50 -11.85
N TYR A 229 0.64 12.25 -12.26
CA TYR A 229 1.07 11.16 -11.37
C TYR A 229 2.46 11.43 -10.75
N LEU A 230 3.43 11.87 -11.57
CA LEU A 230 4.75 12.28 -11.11
C LEU A 230 4.66 13.47 -10.15
N ARG A 231 3.88 14.51 -10.51
CA ARG A 231 3.68 15.71 -9.67
C ARG A 231 3.15 15.33 -8.28
N CYS A 232 2.13 14.49 -8.22
CA CYS A 232 1.52 14.08 -6.95
C CYS A 232 2.51 13.34 -6.04
N LYS A 233 3.35 12.45 -6.59
CA LYS A 233 4.38 11.78 -5.79
C LYS A 233 5.51 12.73 -5.36
N LYS A 234 5.88 13.66 -6.23
CA LYS A 234 6.92 14.67 -5.95
C LYS A 234 6.53 15.58 -4.81
N LEU A 235 5.24 15.92 -4.64
CA LEU A 235 4.76 16.73 -3.51
C LEU A 235 5.20 16.17 -2.17
N PHE A 236 5.31 14.86 -2.01
CA PHE A 236 5.79 14.25 -0.78
C PHE A 236 7.20 14.74 -0.41
N PHE A 237 8.11 14.81 -1.37
CA PHE A 237 9.48 15.28 -1.15
C PHE A 237 9.55 16.81 -1.00
N ASP A 238 8.69 17.54 -1.71
CA ASP A 238 8.64 19.01 -1.62
C ASP A 238 8.16 19.49 -0.24
N THR A 239 7.38 18.66 0.48
CA THR A 239 6.85 18.96 1.82
C THR A 239 7.73 18.48 2.97
N LEU A 240 8.79 17.71 2.70
CA LEU A 240 9.69 17.23 3.76
C LEU A 240 10.42 18.39 4.45
N PRO A 241 10.52 18.36 5.80
CA PRO A 241 11.27 19.39 6.54
C PRO A 241 12.77 19.31 6.29
N ALA A 242 13.49 20.40 6.53
CA ALA A 242 14.93 20.50 6.24
C ALA A 242 15.81 19.55 7.08
N ASP A 243 15.33 19.08 8.21
CA ASP A 243 15.99 18.10 9.08
C ASP A 243 15.66 16.64 8.74
N ALA A 244 14.82 16.41 7.71
CA ALA A 244 14.51 15.10 7.18
C ALA A 244 15.52 14.62 6.13
N TYR A 245 15.39 13.35 5.71
CA TYR A 245 16.13 12.75 4.61
C TYR A 245 15.18 12.48 3.42
N ALA A 246 15.61 12.84 2.22
CA ALA A 246 14.98 12.51 0.96
C ALA A 246 15.83 11.42 0.26
N ILE A 247 15.43 10.17 0.40
CA ILE A 247 16.17 8.99 -0.06
C ILE A 247 15.63 8.62 -1.45
N THR A 248 16.48 8.67 -2.49
CA THR A 248 16.04 8.52 -3.87
C THR A 248 16.84 7.49 -4.65
N ASN A 249 16.11 6.66 -5.42
CA ASN A 249 16.68 5.72 -6.38
C ASN A 249 17.09 6.45 -7.66
N ILE A 250 18.39 6.58 -7.89
CA ILE A 250 18.92 7.28 -9.08
C ILE A 250 18.99 6.40 -10.33
N ASP A 251 18.73 5.10 -10.22
CA ASP A 251 18.59 4.22 -11.39
C ASP A 251 17.21 4.38 -12.06
N ASP A 252 16.24 4.97 -11.36
CA ASP A 252 15.01 5.45 -11.98
C ASP A 252 15.23 6.85 -12.60
N LYS A 253 14.84 7.02 -13.85
CA LYS A 253 15.01 8.28 -14.59
C LYS A 253 14.35 9.50 -13.91
N ASN A 254 13.35 9.27 -13.06
CA ASN A 254 12.65 10.32 -12.33
C ASN A 254 13.23 10.53 -10.91
N GLY A 255 14.21 9.71 -10.48
CA GLY A 255 14.76 9.75 -9.12
C GLY A 255 15.23 11.14 -8.69
N MET A 256 16.05 11.78 -9.52
CA MET A 256 16.54 13.14 -9.22
C MET A 256 15.45 14.21 -9.40
N VAL A 257 14.46 13.97 -10.26
CA VAL A 257 13.31 14.89 -10.42
C VAL A 257 12.47 14.91 -9.14
N MET A 258 12.28 13.78 -8.48
CA MET A 258 11.50 13.68 -7.22
C MET A 258 12.04 14.59 -6.12
N VAL A 259 13.36 14.72 -6.02
CA VAL A 259 14.01 15.46 -4.94
C VAL A 259 14.51 16.86 -5.35
N GLN A 260 14.18 17.33 -6.55
CA GLN A 260 14.71 18.56 -7.12
C GLN A 260 14.43 19.81 -6.28
N ASN A 261 13.25 19.89 -5.63
CA ASN A 261 12.81 21.07 -4.87
C ASN A 261 12.73 20.82 -3.37
N THR A 262 13.17 19.64 -2.90
CA THR A 262 13.08 19.31 -1.48
C THR A 262 14.00 20.19 -0.65
N LYS A 263 13.58 20.50 0.58
CA LYS A 263 14.41 21.15 1.59
C LYS A 263 15.20 20.11 2.42
N ALA A 264 14.80 18.84 2.33
CA ALA A 264 15.41 17.74 3.07
C ALA A 264 16.80 17.41 2.54
N LYS A 265 17.59 16.69 3.33
CA LYS A 265 18.90 16.19 2.95
C LYS A 265 18.72 15.06 1.94
N VAL A 266 19.17 15.29 0.70
CA VAL A 266 19.11 14.28 -0.35
C VAL A 266 20.16 13.21 -0.12
N VAL A 267 19.75 11.94 -0.16
CA VAL A 267 20.63 10.76 -0.12
C VAL A 267 20.25 9.83 -1.26
N THR A 268 21.22 9.46 -2.06
CA THR A 268 21.05 8.66 -3.26
C THR A 268 21.34 7.19 -3.01
N TYR A 269 20.61 6.29 -3.67
CA TYR A 269 20.94 4.88 -3.69
C TYR A 269 20.83 4.28 -5.09
N SER A 270 21.63 3.25 -5.38
CA SER A 270 21.72 2.64 -6.71
C SER A 270 22.25 1.20 -6.66
N CYS A 271 21.69 0.34 -7.53
CA CYS A 271 22.27 -0.98 -7.81
C CYS A 271 23.13 -1.01 -9.09
N ARG A 272 23.19 0.09 -9.85
CA ARG A 272 23.88 0.15 -11.16
C ARG A 272 24.91 1.25 -11.26
N SER A 273 24.67 2.38 -10.60
CA SER A 273 25.45 3.60 -10.72
C SER A 273 26.21 3.91 -9.41
N ILE A 274 27.07 4.91 -9.43
CA ILE A 274 27.70 5.45 -8.23
C ILE A 274 26.66 6.29 -7.50
N ALA A 275 26.48 6.04 -6.22
CA ALA A 275 25.54 6.71 -5.33
C ALA A 275 26.13 6.77 -3.91
N ASP A 276 25.42 7.46 -3.00
CA ASP A 276 25.84 7.51 -1.58
C ASP A 276 25.82 6.10 -0.95
N HIS A 277 24.80 5.29 -1.32
CA HIS A 277 24.71 3.88 -0.95
C HIS A 277 24.54 3.01 -2.19
N THR A 278 25.25 1.87 -2.21
CA THR A 278 25.24 0.98 -3.38
C THR A 278 25.01 -0.46 -3.01
N CYS A 279 24.36 -1.21 -3.91
CA CYS A 279 24.18 -2.65 -3.80
C CYS A 279 24.51 -3.33 -5.13
N ARG A 280 25.10 -4.52 -5.07
CA ARG A 280 25.28 -5.41 -6.23
C ARG A 280 24.86 -6.81 -5.86
N ILE A 281 24.13 -7.47 -6.76
CA ILE A 281 23.86 -8.90 -6.68
C ILE A 281 25.14 -9.60 -7.12
N VAL A 282 25.70 -10.43 -6.24
CA VAL A 282 26.91 -11.24 -6.49
C VAL A 282 26.49 -12.59 -7.06
N GLU A 283 25.47 -13.21 -6.45
CA GLU A 283 24.87 -14.47 -6.84
C GLU A 283 23.38 -14.46 -6.54
N GLU A 284 22.58 -15.16 -7.36
CA GLU A 284 21.14 -15.26 -7.18
C GLU A 284 20.65 -16.67 -7.52
N SER A 285 19.76 -17.18 -6.67
CA SER A 285 19.05 -18.45 -6.87
C SER A 285 17.63 -18.36 -6.31
N PHE A 286 16.82 -19.42 -6.43
CA PHE A 286 15.47 -19.44 -5.79
C PHE A 286 15.53 -19.60 -4.27
N GLU A 287 16.66 -19.91 -3.70
CA GLU A 287 16.92 -19.97 -2.25
C GLU A 287 17.26 -18.59 -1.67
N GLY A 288 17.65 -17.63 -2.51
CA GLY A 288 18.00 -16.28 -2.09
C GLY A 288 19.06 -15.61 -2.95
N MET A 289 19.58 -14.48 -2.47
CA MET A 289 20.63 -13.68 -3.12
C MET A 289 21.81 -13.44 -2.20
N GLN A 290 23.01 -13.47 -2.74
CA GLN A 290 24.20 -12.86 -2.15
C GLN A 290 24.31 -11.41 -2.64
N LEU A 291 24.23 -10.47 -1.72
CA LEU A 291 24.32 -9.04 -2.00
C LEU A 291 25.61 -8.47 -1.43
N ARG A 292 26.20 -7.50 -2.15
CA ARG A 292 27.26 -6.64 -1.64
C ARG A 292 26.71 -5.23 -1.48
N ILE A 293 26.46 -4.83 -0.21
CA ILE A 293 25.93 -3.52 0.17
C ILE A 293 27.07 -2.70 0.78
N ASP A 294 27.43 -1.57 0.17
CA ASP A 294 28.53 -0.68 0.60
C ASP A 294 29.84 -1.44 0.89
N GLY A 295 30.14 -2.45 0.06
CA GLY A 295 31.34 -3.27 0.18
C GLY A 295 31.23 -4.47 1.12
N LYS A 296 30.19 -4.59 1.94
CA LYS A 296 29.95 -5.73 2.84
C LYS A 296 29.01 -6.75 2.17
N GLU A 297 29.33 -8.05 2.31
CA GLU A 297 28.54 -9.13 1.73
C GLU A 297 27.56 -9.71 2.75
N ILE A 298 26.34 -9.93 2.31
CA ILE A 298 25.29 -10.61 3.07
C ILE A 298 24.59 -11.62 2.17
N TRP A 299 24.03 -12.66 2.77
CA TRP A 299 23.05 -13.54 2.13
C TRP A 299 21.65 -13.16 2.60
N THR A 300 20.68 -13.08 1.68
CA THR A 300 19.27 -12.84 1.97
C THR A 300 18.40 -13.91 1.33
N ARG A 301 17.26 -14.22 1.97
CA ARG A 301 16.26 -15.16 1.43
C ARG A 301 15.36 -14.55 0.37
N LEU A 302 15.42 -13.23 0.18
CA LEU A 302 14.64 -12.55 -0.85
C LEU A 302 15.28 -12.79 -2.23
N ILE A 303 14.44 -12.83 -3.26
CA ILE A 303 14.85 -13.02 -4.65
C ILE A 303 14.42 -11.83 -5.52
N GLY A 304 15.11 -11.64 -6.64
CA GLY A 304 14.76 -10.65 -7.65
C GLY A 304 15.44 -9.29 -7.47
N GLN A 305 15.92 -8.73 -8.58
CA GLN A 305 16.62 -7.46 -8.62
C GLN A 305 15.85 -6.32 -7.91
N HIS A 306 14.51 -6.32 -8.01
CA HIS A 306 13.70 -5.31 -7.32
C HIS A 306 13.78 -5.42 -5.79
N ASN A 307 13.99 -6.62 -5.24
CA ASN A 307 14.24 -6.78 -3.80
C ASN A 307 15.64 -6.35 -3.40
N ALA A 308 16.64 -6.42 -4.28
CA ALA A 308 17.94 -5.78 -4.02
C ALA A 308 17.79 -4.27 -3.85
N TYR A 309 16.99 -3.59 -4.69
CA TYR A 309 16.65 -2.16 -4.51
C TYR A 309 15.88 -1.90 -3.21
N ASN A 310 14.88 -2.73 -2.89
CA ASN A 310 14.12 -2.59 -1.65
C ASN A 310 15.02 -2.73 -0.42
N LEU A 311 15.89 -3.77 -0.39
CA LEU A 311 16.83 -3.99 0.70
C LEU A 311 17.87 -2.86 0.84
N LEU A 312 18.36 -2.32 -0.27
CA LEU A 312 19.25 -1.17 -0.25
C LEU A 312 18.55 0.09 0.30
N ALA A 313 17.31 0.35 -0.10
CA ALA A 313 16.51 1.45 0.44
C ALA A 313 16.27 1.28 1.95
N ILE A 314 15.99 0.05 2.40
CA ILE A 314 15.82 -0.30 3.81
C ILE A 314 17.11 -0.06 4.60
N TYR A 315 18.23 -0.59 4.11
CA TYR A 315 19.55 -0.38 4.71
C TYR A 315 19.88 1.12 4.83
N THR A 316 19.80 1.84 3.70
CA THR A 316 20.05 3.29 3.67
C THR A 316 19.20 4.02 4.70
N THR A 317 17.89 3.71 4.75
CA THR A 317 16.97 4.32 5.70
C THR A 317 17.36 4.01 7.14
N ALA A 318 17.65 2.75 7.46
CA ALA A 318 17.99 2.31 8.81
C ALA A 318 19.23 3.04 9.34
N ILE A 319 20.29 3.14 8.53
CA ILE A 319 21.52 3.85 8.91
C ILE A 319 21.25 5.34 9.14
N LEU A 320 20.49 5.99 8.26
CA LEU A 320 20.19 7.42 8.34
C LEU A 320 19.35 7.80 9.57
N ILE A 321 18.50 6.88 10.04
CA ILE A 321 17.69 7.13 11.24
C ILE A 321 18.32 6.58 12.52
N GLY A 322 19.59 6.11 12.46
CA GLY A 322 20.43 5.85 13.61
C GLY A 322 20.63 4.39 14.01
N ALA A 323 20.20 3.42 13.17
CA ALA A 323 20.50 2.01 13.42
C ALA A 323 21.99 1.68 13.21
N ASP A 324 22.53 0.75 13.98
CA ASP A 324 23.90 0.24 13.79
C ASP A 324 24.02 -0.52 12.46
N GLN A 325 25.17 -0.30 11.78
CA GLN A 325 25.40 -0.85 10.47
C GLN A 325 25.49 -2.38 10.45
N ASP A 326 26.25 -2.96 11.38
CA ASP A 326 26.50 -4.39 11.39
C ASP A 326 25.27 -5.16 11.88
N GLU A 327 24.57 -4.65 12.89
CA GLU A 327 23.30 -5.21 13.34
C GLU A 327 22.22 -5.12 12.25
N THR A 328 22.16 -4.01 11.51
CA THR A 328 21.26 -3.85 10.35
C THR A 328 21.53 -4.90 9.29
N LEU A 329 22.78 -5.16 8.91
CA LEU A 329 23.14 -6.18 7.91
C LEU A 329 22.78 -7.58 8.38
N VAL A 330 22.98 -7.90 9.67
CA VAL A 330 22.54 -9.17 10.25
C VAL A 330 21.03 -9.31 10.17
N GLN A 331 20.27 -8.29 10.57
CA GLN A 331 18.81 -8.34 10.49
C GLN A 331 18.29 -8.43 9.05
N LEU A 332 18.92 -7.73 8.09
CA LEU A 332 18.59 -7.85 6.66
C LEU A 332 18.70 -9.29 6.15
N SER A 333 19.70 -10.05 6.63
CA SER A 333 19.90 -11.45 6.24
C SER A 333 18.80 -12.40 6.78
N LEU A 334 18.12 -11.99 7.84
CA LEU A 334 17.06 -12.76 8.48
C LEU A 334 15.66 -12.44 7.93
N LEU A 335 15.53 -11.36 7.15
CA LEU A 335 14.24 -10.96 6.60
C LEU A 335 13.69 -12.00 5.62
N GLU A 336 12.39 -12.22 5.72
CA GLU A 336 11.60 -13.01 4.79
C GLU A 336 10.72 -12.09 3.93
N SER A 337 10.33 -12.56 2.74
CA SER A 337 9.45 -11.80 1.84
C SER A 337 8.17 -11.38 2.56
N ALA A 338 7.71 -10.17 2.29
CA ALA A 338 6.39 -9.76 2.72
C ALA A 338 5.34 -10.70 2.10
N ARG A 339 4.30 -11.03 2.86
CA ARG A 339 3.26 -11.97 2.44
C ARG A 339 2.68 -11.59 1.08
N GLY A 340 2.68 -12.56 0.14
CA GLY A 340 2.18 -12.37 -1.22
C GLY A 340 3.00 -11.39 -2.07
N ARG A 341 4.29 -11.23 -1.80
CA ARG A 341 5.23 -10.41 -2.57
C ARG A 341 6.49 -11.22 -2.88
N LEU A 342 6.47 -11.99 -3.98
CA LEU A 342 7.47 -13.02 -4.28
C LEU A 342 7.71 -13.95 -3.08
N GLU A 343 6.66 -14.27 -2.36
CA GLU A 343 6.71 -15.18 -1.23
C GLU A 343 7.01 -16.58 -1.72
N THR A 344 8.19 -17.11 -1.38
CA THR A 344 8.66 -18.41 -1.88
C THR A 344 8.42 -19.49 -0.85
N LEU A 345 7.78 -20.60 -1.28
CA LEU A 345 7.55 -21.80 -0.51
C LEU A 345 8.28 -22.97 -1.21
N HIS A 346 9.16 -23.63 -0.48
CA HIS A 346 9.91 -24.77 -0.99
C HIS A 346 9.21 -26.09 -0.62
N GLY A 347 9.02 -26.94 -1.59
CA GLY A 347 8.30 -28.21 -1.44
C GLY A 347 9.09 -29.44 -1.88
N PRO A 348 8.46 -30.62 -1.84
CA PRO A 348 9.06 -31.88 -2.29
C PRO A 348 9.56 -31.82 -3.73
N LYS A 349 10.49 -32.69 -4.08
CA LYS A 349 11.10 -32.78 -5.41
C LYS A 349 11.81 -31.52 -5.90
N GLY A 350 12.18 -30.60 -4.98
CA GLY A 350 12.80 -29.31 -5.31
C GLY A 350 11.86 -28.33 -6.01
N ILE A 351 10.54 -28.50 -5.89
CA ILE A 351 9.55 -27.58 -6.44
C ILE A 351 9.55 -26.32 -5.57
N SER A 352 9.56 -25.15 -6.21
CA SER A 352 9.35 -23.85 -5.55
C SER A 352 8.03 -23.25 -6.01
N VAL A 353 7.16 -22.89 -5.06
CA VAL A 353 5.92 -22.14 -5.33
C VAL A 353 6.10 -20.71 -4.87
N ILE A 354 5.82 -19.78 -5.76
CA ILE A 354 5.98 -18.33 -5.54
C ILE A 354 4.59 -17.70 -5.58
N ILE A 355 4.21 -17.02 -4.50
CA ILE A 355 2.93 -16.33 -4.38
C ILE A 355 3.18 -14.83 -4.56
N ASP A 356 2.48 -14.20 -5.51
CA ASP A 356 2.63 -12.77 -5.78
C ASP A 356 1.29 -12.09 -6.10
N TYR A 357 1.20 -10.80 -5.76
CA TYR A 357 0.04 -9.94 -5.99
C TYR A 357 -0.04 -9.40 -7.43
N ALA A 358 0.82 -9.82 -8.34
CA ALA A 358 0.85 -9.38 -9.74
C ALA A 358 -0.48 -9.67 -10.44
N HIS A 359 -1.30 -8.62 -10.63
CA HIS A 359 -2.65 -8.68 -11.19
C HIS A 359 -2.85 -7.73 -12.38
N THR A 360 -1.76 -7.16 -12.91
CA THR A 360 -1.71 -6.34 -14.12
C THR A 360 -0.70 -6.94 -15.10
N PRO A 361 -0.81 -6.65 -16.42
CA PRO A 361 0.15 -7.15 -17.41
C PRO A 361 1.60 -6.84 -17.06
N ASP A 362 1.91 -5.57 -16.73
CA ASP A 362 3.26 -5.12 -16.39
C ASP A 362 3.80 -5.82 -15.13
N ALA A 363 2.97 -5.97 -14.08
CA ALA A 363 3.37 -6.65 -12.87
C ALA A 363 3.66 -8.14 -13.12
N LEU A 364 2.80 -8.80 -13.90
CA LEU A 364 2.97 -10.20 -14.27
C LEU A 364 4.23 -10.40 -15.14
N GLU A 365 4.48 -9.51 -16.10
CA GLU A 365 5.69 -9.54 -16.93
C GLU A 365 6.96 -9.38 -16.07
N ASN A 366 6.97 -8.42 -15.16
CA ASN A 366 8.11 -8.17 -14.27
C ASN A 366 8.43 -9.40 -13.40
N VAL A 367 7.41 -10.02 -12.80
CA VAL A 367 7.59 -11.20 -11.97
C VAL A 367 8.08 -12.39 -12.81
N LEU A 368 7.40 -12.72 -13.91
CA LEU A 368 7.78 -13.85 -14.76
C LEU A 368 9.18 -13.66 -15.38
N LYS A 369 9.52 -12.44 -15.78
CA LYS A 369 10.87 -12.12 -16.25
C LYS A 369 11.91 -12.35 -15.16
N THR A 370 11.67 -11.89 -13.95
CA THR A 370 12.55 -12.13 -12.80
C THR A 370 12.77 -13.64 -12.59
N LEU A 371 11.68 -14.43 -12.59
CA LEU A 371 11.80 -15.88 -12.42
C LEU A 371 12.58 -16.54 -13.55
N ARG A 372 12.42 -16.07 -14.79
CA ARG A 372 13.16 -16.57 -15.96
C ARG A 372 14.64 -16.19 -15.91
N ASP A 373 14.96 -14.98 -15.45
CA ASP A 373 16.34 -14.51 -15.31
C ASP A 373 17.10 -15.31 -14.23
N ILE A 374 16.44 -15.64 -13.10
CA ILE A 374 17.02 -16.49 -12.02
C ILE A 374 17.17 -17.93 -12.46
N GLY A 375 16.19 -18.50 -13.17
CA GLY A 375 16.13 -19.92 -13.55
C GLY A 375 15.94 -20.14 -15.02
N GLN A 376 16.96 -19.82 -15.84
CA GLN A 376 16.89 -19.96 -17.31
C GLN A 376 16.53 -21.39 -17.76
N GLU A 377 17.08 -22.41 -17.09
CA GLU A 377 16.85 -23.83 -17.37
C GLU A 377 15.64 -24.42 -16.59
N LYS A 378 14.98 -23.66 -15.72
CA LYS A 378 13.86 -24.15 -14.91
C LYS A 378 12.56 -24.17 -15.70
N HIS A 379 11.73 -25.18 -15.41
CA HIS A 379 10.37 -25.24 -15.94
C HIS A 379 9.46 -24.28 -15.15
N ILE A 380 9.00 -23.21 -15.79
CA ILE A 380 8.15 -22.19 -15.15
C ILE A 380 6.68 -22.46 -15.47
N ILE A 381 5.89 -22.62 -14.42
CA ILE A 381 4.44 -22.75 -14.49
C ILE A 381 3.82 -21.44 -13.98
N CYS A 382 2.95 -20.80 -14.77
CA CYS A 382 2.22 -19.60 -14.38
C CYS A 382 0.75 -19.93 -14.14
N LEU A 383 0.25 -19.67 -12.93
CA LEU A 383 -1.16 -19.76 -12.59
C LEU A 383 -1.70 -18.35 -12.30
N PHE A 384 -2.71 -17.92 -13.03
CA PHE A 384 -3.32 -16.60 -12.85
C PHE A 384 -4.80 -16.57 -13.21
N GLY A 385 -5.47 -15.56 -12.71
CA GLY A 385 -6.85 -15.20 -13.06
C GLY A 385 -7.00 -13.69 -13.12
N CYS A 386 -8.18 -13.21 -13.52
CA CYS A 386 -8.51 -11.80 -13.52
C CYS A 386 -9.76 -11.54 -12.69
N GLY A 387 -9.81 -10.39 -12.02
CA GLY A 387 -10.98 -9.96 -11.27
C GLY A 387 -12.13 -9.54 -12.17
N GLY A 388 -13.36 -9.82 -11.75
CA GLY A 388 -14.59 -9.29 -12.34
C GLY A 388 -14.84 -7.84 -11.90
N ASP A 389 -15.73 -7.13 -12.62
CA ASP A 389 -16.07 -5.71 -12.39
C ASP A 389 -14.84 -4.79 -12.40
N ARG A 390 -13.88 -5.12 -13.26
CA ARG A 390 -12.61 -4.41 -13.45
C ARG A 390 -12.31 -4.26 -14.94
N ASP A 391 -11.23 -3.55 -15.26
CA ASP A 391 -10.76 -3.39 -16.63
C ASP A 391 -10.60 -4.74 -17.34
N LYS A 392 -11.37 -4.92 -18.41
CA LYS A 392 -11.36 -6.15 -19.22
C LYS A 392 -10.23 -6.18 -20.24
N THR A 393 -9.67 -5.02 -20.60
CA THR A 393 -8.62 -4.92 -21.64
C THR A 393 -7.36 -5.65 -21.24
N LYS A 394 -7.03 -5.66 -19.95
CA LYS A 394 -5.87 -6.36 -19.41
C LYS A 394 -5.93 -7.90 -19.51
N ARG A 395 -7.14 -8.49 -19.66
CA ARG A 395 -7.33 -9.96 -19.65
C ARG A 395 -6.53 -10.66 -20.76
N PRO A 396 -6.68 -10.26 -22.04
CA PRO A 396 -5.87 -10.86 -23.11
C PRO A 396 -4.39 -10.48 -23.04
N GLU A 397 -4.04 -9.30 -22.53
CA GLU A 397 -2.65 -8.89 -22.38
C GLU A 397 -1.91 -9.76 -21.36
N MET A 398 -2.53 -10.09 -20.22
CA MET A 398 -1.96 -11.00 -19.22
C MET A 398 -1.73 -12.42 -19.79
N ALA A 399 -2.63 -12.88 -20.68
CA ALA A 399 -2.45 -14.16 -21.37
C ALA A 399 -1.22 -14.14 -22.28
N ALA A 400 -1.03 -13.08 -23.07
CA ALA A 400 0.13 -12.91 -23.95
C ALA A 400 1.45 -12.87 -23.15
N VAL A 401 1.45 -12.17 -22.01
CA VAL A 401 2.61 -12.15 -21.10
C VAL A 401 2.91 -13.53 -20.55
N ALA A 402 1.92 -14.26 -20.05
CA ALA A 402 2.11 -15.61 -19.54
C ALA A 402 2.64 -16.55 -20.61
N GLU A 403 2.12 -16.47 -21.85
CA GLU A 403 2.60 -17.27 -23.00
C GLU A 403 4.07 -17.03 -23.31
N LYS A 404 4.53 -15.78 -23.20
CA LYS A 404 5.90 -15.37 -23.50
C LYS A 404 6.93 -15.98 -22.55
N TYR A 405 6.62 -16.08 -21.27
CA TYR A 405 7.60 -16.40 -20.24
C TYR A 405 7.42 -17.78 -19.59
N ALA A 406 6.21 -18.35 -19.60
CA ALA A 406 5.92 -19.62 -18.95
C ALA A 406 5.95 -20.81 -19.91
N ASP A 407 6.37 -21.96 -19.41
CA ASP A 407 6.37 -23.24 -20.15
C ASP A 407 5.00 -23.93 -20.07
N ARG A 408 4.27 -23.73 -18.98
CA ARG A 408 2.89 -24.17 -18.77
C ARG A 408 2.07 -23.10 -18.07
N ILE A 409 0.80 -23.01 -18.42
CA ILE A 409 -0.09 -21.94 -17.92
C ILE A 409 -1.36 -22.57 -17.37
N PHE A 410 -1.80 -22.10 -16.19
CA PHE A 410 -3.10 -22.40 -15.60
C PHE A 410 -3.91 -21.12 -15.53
N VAL A 411 -5.00 -21.06 -16.26
CA VAL A 411 -5.98 -19.97 -16.19
C VAL A 411 -7.10 -20.39 -15.26
N THR A 412 -7.40 -19.55 -14.27
CA THR A 412 -8.35 -19.89 -13.21
C THR A 412 -9.14 -18.68 -12.75
N SER A 413 -10.06 -18.87 -11.80
CA SER A 413 -10.77 -17.75 -11.17
C SER A 413 -9.86 -16.90 -10.29
N ASP A 414 -10.24 -15.66 -10.16
CA ASP A 414 -9.83 -14.71 -9.12
C ASP A 414 -11.12 -14.24 -8.40
N ASN A 415 -11.20 -13.02 -7.91
CA ASN A 415 -12.42 -12.42 -7.38
C ASN A 415 -13.40 -12.12 -8.53
N SER A 416 -14.25 -13.05 -8.90
CA SER A 416 -15.19 -12.89 -10.04
C SER A 416 -16.28 -11.85 -9.79
N ARG A 417 -16.58 -11.55 -8.52
CA ARG A 417 -17.61 -10.59 -8.11
C ARG A 417 -18.95 -10.90 -8.84
N THR A 418 -19.53 -9.92 -9.53
CA THR A 418 -20.81 -10.09 -10.22
C THR A 418 -20.67 -10.72 -11.61
N GLU A 419 -19.46 -10.81 -12.18
CA GLU A 419 -19.23 -11.42 -13.49
C GLU A 419 -19.15 -12.96 -13.41
N ASN A 420 -19.56 -13.63 -14.50
CA ASN A 420 -19.40 -15.06 -14.62
C ASN A 420 -17.91 -15.42 -14.83
N THR A 421 -17.40 -16.36 -14.03
CA THR A 421 -15.99 -16.81 -14.09
C THR A 421 -15.60 -17.32 -15.47
N GLU A 422 -16.47 -18.08 -16.14
CA GLU A 422 -16.18 -18.64 -17.48
C GLU A 422 -16.04 -17.53 -18.53
N ASP A 423 -16.84 -16.45 -18.42
CA ASP A 423 -16.74 -15.31 -19.34
C ASP A 423 -15.41 -14.58 -19.15
N ILE A 424 -14.95 -14.42 -17.90
CA ILE A 424 -13.64 -13.85 -17.60
C ILE A 424 -12.52 -14.70 -18.20
N MET A 425 -12.59 -16.03 -18.01
CA MET A 425 -11.63 -16.97 -18.55
C MET A 425 -11.63 -17.00 -20.09
N ASN A 426 -12.80 -16.85 -20.72
CA ASN A 426 -12.92 -16.72 -22.17
C ASN A 426 -12.31 -15.44 -22.71
N ASP A 427 -12.40 -14.31 -21.97
CA ASP A 427 -11.70 -13.09 -22.35
C ASP A 427 -10.17 -13.25 -22.26
N ILE A 428 -9.67 -13.93 -21.21
CA ILE A 428 -8.25 -14.29 -21.09
C ILE A 428 -7.81 -15.16 -22.27
N ARG A 429 -8.62 -16.17 -22.66
CA ARG A 429 -8.36 -17.09 -23.75
C ARG A 429 -8.09 -16.39 -25.08
N LYS A 430 -8.72 -15.26 -25.36
CA LYS A 430 -8.54 -14.48 -26.58
C LYS A 430 -7.13 -13.90 -26.77
N GLY A 431 -6.37 -13.80 -25.67
CA GLY A 431 -5.00 -13.31 -25.70
C GLY A 431 -3.93 -14.36 -26.07
N PHE A 432 -4.28 -15.64 -26.10
CA PHE A 432 -3.36 -16.71 -26.47
C PHE A 432 -3.30 -16.93 -27.97
N SER A 433 -2.11 -17.19 -28.48
CA SER A 433 -1.90 -17.77 -29.80
C SER A 433 -2.28 -19.26 -29.81
N THR A 434 -2.25 -19.90 -30.99
CA THR A 434 -2.46 -21.35 -31.10
C THR A 434 -1.42 -22.15 -30.29
N SER A 435 -0.17 -21.70 -30.27
CA SER A 435 0.89 -22.31 -29.45
C SER A 435 0.69 -22.07 -27.96
N GLY A 436 0.20 -20.89 -27.60
CA GLY A 436 -0.14 -20.55 -26.21
C GLY A 436 -1.28 -21.40 -25.66
N LEU A 437 -2.31 -21.64 -26.46
CA LEU A 437 -3.42 -22.53 -26.07
C LEU A 437 -2.96 -23.98 -25.81
N ALA A 438 -1.94 -24.45 -26.52
CA ALA A 438 -1.37 -25.78 -26.29
C ALA A 438 -0.63 -25.89 -24.93
N LYS A 439 -0.17 -24.78 -24.37
CA LYS A 439 0.47 -24.70 -23.05
C LYS A 439 -0.54 -24.43 -21.92
N ALA A 440 -1.77 -23.98 -22.23
CA ALA A 440 -2.73 -23.46 -21.28
C ALA A 440 -3.76 -24.52 -20.87
N LEU A 441 -4.00 -24.62 -19.56
CA LEU A 441 -5.08 -25.37 -18.94
C LEU A 441 -6.05 -24.39 -18.28
N PHE A 442 -7.34 -24.64 -18.43
CA PHE A 442 -8.42 -23.78 -17.91
C PHE A 442 -9.17 -24.55 -16.83
N ILE A 443 -9.05 -24.13 -15.58
CA ILE A 443 -9.67 -24.75 -14.41
C ILE A 443 -10.32 -23.65 -13.58
N SER A 444 -11.63 -23.56 -13.55
CA SER A 444 -12.36 -22.48 -12.89
C SER A 444 -12.20 -22.47 -11.36
N ASP A 445 -12.13 -23.64 -10.74
CA ASP A 445 -11.81 -23.74 -9.31
C ASP A 445 -10.31 -23.49 -9.07
N ARG A 446 -9.98 -22.34 -8.43
CA ARG A 446 -8.60 -21.95 -8.19
C ARG A 446 -7.86 -22.91 -7.26
N LYS A 447 -8.54 -23.48 -6.27
CA LYS A 447 -7.93 -24.48 -5.37
C LYS A 447 -7.51 -25.73 -6.12
N GLU A 448 -8.38 -26.23 -7.00
CA GLU A 448 -8.07 -27.38 -7.85
C GLU A 448 -7.02 -27.04 -8.90
N ALA A 449 -7.00 -25.81 -9.43
CA ALA A 449 -5.95 -25.35 -10.35
C ALA A 449 -4.57 -25.36 -9.66
N ILE A 450 -4.47 -24.86 -8.43
CA ILE A 450 -3.21 -24.89 -7.63
C ILE A 450 -2.77 -26.32 -7.36
N ARG A 451 -3.67 -27.18 -6.90
CA ARG A 451 -3.37 -28.61 -6.66
C ARG A 451 -2.86 -29.31 -7.92
N THR A 452 -3.55 -29.08 -9.04
CA THR A 452 -3.18 -29.66 -10.32
C THR A 452 -1.82 -29.16 -10.80
N ALA A 453 -1.57 -27.84 -10.70
CA ALA A 453 -0.29 -27.24 -11.08
C ALA A 453 0.88 -27.84 -10.30
N ILE A 454 0.75 -28.00 -8.99
CA ILE A 454 1.79 -28.57 -8.13
C ILE A 454 1.97 -30.05 -8.40
N THR A 455 0.89 -30.82 -8.53
CA THR A 455 0.94 -32.28 -8.73
C THR A 455 1.56 -32.65 -10.08
N LEU A 456 1.29 -31.88 -11.14
CA LEU A 456 1.80 -32.10 -12.49
C LEU A 456 3.18 -31.47 -12.73
N ALA A 457 3.70 -30.71 -11.76
CA ALA A 457 5.00 -30.05 -11.90
C ALA A 457 6.15 -31.06 -11.98
N PRO A 458 7.08 -30.94 -12.94
CA PRO A 458 8.30 -31.72 -12.94
C PRO A 458 9.18 -31.35 -11.74
N ALA A 459 10.10 -32.24 -11.38
CA ALA A 459 11.07 -31.98 -10.33
C ALA A 459 11.86 -30.70 -10.63
N GLY A 460 12.08 -29.90 -9.62
CA GLY A 460 12.78 -28.60 -9.71
C GLY A 460 12.02 -27.49 -10.42
N ALA A 461 10.72 -27.67 -10.72
CA ALA A 461 9.89 -26.63 -11.33
C ALA A 461 9.65 -25.42 -10.41
N VAL A 462 9.40 -24.30 -11.04
CA VAL A 462 8.98 -23.04 -10.37
C VAL A 462 7.55 -22.74 -10.76
N ILE A 463 6.68 -22.54 -9.77
CA ILE A 463 5.25 -22.28 -9.97
C ILE A 463 4.94 -20.89 -9.44
N LEU A 464 4.50 -19.99 -10.31
CA LEU A 464 3.99 -18.69 -9.92
C LEU A 464 2.47 -18.76 -9.73
N LEU A 465 2.00 -18.39 -8.53
CA LEU A 465 0.61 -18.10 -8.23
C LEU A 465 0.43 -16.58 -8.23
N ALA A 466 -0.15 -16.03 -9.31
CA ALA A 466 -0.28 -14.61 -9.51
C ALA A 466 -1.72 -14.11 -9.29
N GLY A 467 -1.84 -12.91 -8.72
CA GLY A 467 -3.08 -12.14 -8.59
C GLY A 467 -3.53 -11.90 -7.16
N LYS A 468 -3.60 -12.93 -6.32
CA LYS A 468 -4.13 -12.81 -4.95
C LYS A 468 -3.11 -12.37 -3.91
N GLY A 469 -1.88 -12.86 -4.03
CA GLY A 469 -0.80 -12.51 -3.10
C GLY A 469 -1.21 -12.72 -1.64
N HIS A 470 -1.36 -11.62 -0.90
CA HIS A 470 -1.70 -11.62 0.53
C HIS A 470 -3.19 -11.80 0.85
N GLU A 471 -4.07 -11.80 -0.15
CA GLU A 471 -5.51 -11.96 0.07
C GLU A 471 -5.83 -13.33 0.66
N THR A 472 -6.60 -13.35 1.76
CA THR A 472 -7.06 -14.57 2.44
C THR A 472 -8.52 -14.89 2.12
N TYR A 473 -9.04 -14.32 1.05
CA TYR A 473 -10.44 -14.48 0.64
C TYR A 473 -10.59 -14.52 -0.88
N GLN A 474 -11.70 -15.06 -1.33
CA GLN A 474 -12.19 -14.96 -2.70
C GLN A 474 -13.60 -14.37 -2.71
N ILE A 475 -13.87 -13.40 -3.61
CA ILE A 475 -15.17 -12.76 -3.74
C ILE A 475 -15.93 -13.39 -4.90
N ILE A 476 -17.07 -14.03 -4.60
CA ILE A 476 -18.00 -14.61 -5.58
C ILE A 476 -19.36 -13.96 -5.36
N GLY A 477 -19.88 -13.24 -6.34
CA GLY A 477 -21.01 -12.34 -6.12
C GLY A 477 -20.64 -11.25 -5.12
N THR A 478 -21.37 -11.20 -4.02
CA THR A 478 -21.09 -10.30 -2.87
C THR A 478 -20.50 -11.03 -1.68
N GLU A 479 -20.30 -12.34 -1.78
CA GLU A 479 -19.85 -13.19 -0.71
C GLU A 479 -18.33 -13.25 -0.65
N HIS A 480 -17.75 -13.00 0.53
CA HIS A 480 -16.33 -13.19 0.84
C HIS A 480 -16.14 -14.58 1.45
N ARG A 481 -15.45 -15.47 0.73
CA ARG A 481 -15.13 -16.83 1.19
C ARG A 481 -13.68 -16.90 1.59
N HIS A 482 -13.37 -17.61 2.67
CA HIS A 482 -11.98 -17.86 3.05
C HIS A 482 -11.25 -18.60 1.92
N PHE A 483 -10.10 -18.07 1.53
CA PHE A 483 -9.25 -18.62 0.48
C PHE A 483 -7.84 -18.12 0.66
N ASP A 484 -6.94 -18.98 1.09
CA ASP A 484 -5.54 -18.65 1.35
C ASP A 484 -4.64 -19.57 0.51
N GLU A 485 -3.91 -19.00 -0.45
CA GLU A 485 -3.03 -19.77 -1.34
C GLU A 485 -1.90 -20.47 -0.59
N ARG A 486 -1.35 -19.82 0.46
CA ARG A 486 -0.29 -20.41 1.27
C ARG A 486 -0.77 -21.68 2.00
N GLU A 487 -1.95 -21.62 2.60
CA GLU A 487 -2.56 -22.79 3.26
C GLU A 487 -2.72 -23.94 2.26
N ILE A 488 -3.26 -23.63 1.07
CA ILE A 488 -3.48 -24.65 0.01
C ILE A 488 -2.16 -25.29 -0.43
N VAL A 489 -1.11 -24.48 -0.66
CA VAL A 489 0.22 -24.97 -1.06
C VAL A 489 0.81 -25.85 0.03
N CYS A 490 0.78 -25.41 1.29
CA CYS A 490 1.28 -26.20 2.42
C CYS A 490 0.55 -27.53 2.57
N ASP A 491 -0.78 -27.56 2.38
CA ASP A 491 -1.57 -28.80 2.43
C ASP A 491 -1.21 -29.78 1.31
N VAL A 492 -0.96 -29.27 0.09
CA VAL A 492 -0.53 -30.09 -1.05
C VAL A 492 0.86 -30.66 -0.77
N PHE A 493 1.81 -29.85 -0.29
CA PHE A 493 3.18 -30.33 0.03
C PHE A 493 3.15 -31.43 1.09
N LYS A 494 2.40 -31.26 2.19
CA LYS A 494 2.21 -32.30 3.21
C LYS A 494 1.65 -33.59 2.62
N SER A 495 0.68 -33.48 1.70
CA SER A 495 0.08 -34.64 1.05
C SER A 495 1.09 -35.39 0.17
N MET A 496 2.00 -34.67 -0.48
CA MET A 496 3.06 -35.27 -1.31
C MET A 496 4.14 -35.96 -0.47
N GLU A 497 4.49 -35.41 0.71
CA GLU A 497 5.44 -36.01 1.65
C GLU A 497 4.88 -37.27 2.30
N GLY A 498 3.58 -37.31 2.59
CA GLY A 498 2.92 -38.50 3.16
C GLY A 498 2.71 -39.67 2.17
N GLN A 499 2.94 -39.42 0.86
CA GLN A 499 2.87 -40.44 -0.20
C GLN A 499 4.24 -40.98 -0.65
N ALA A 500 5.33 -40.38 -0.16
CA ALA A 500 6.71 -40.77 -0.42
C ALA A 500 7.24 -41.70 0.69
#